data_3b511fbd2bbdc068680caf1c69f2c03a
#
_entry.id   3b511fbd2bbdc068680caf1c69f2c03a
#
_cell.length_a   1.000
_cell.length_b   1.000
_cell.length_c   1.000
_cell.angle_alpha   90.00
_cell.angle_beta   90.00
_cell.angle_gamma   90.00
#
_symmetry.space_group_name_H-M   'P 1'
#
loop_
_entity.id
_entity.type
_entity.pdbx_description
1 polymer ?
#
loop_
_entity_poly.entity_id
_entity_poly.type
_entity_poly.pdbx_seq_one_letter_code
_entity_poly.pdbx_strand_id
1 'polypeptide(L)'
;MSEASLKAAKYHCDALAIIDTTVLKIPIPAFSAELDRDPAFASRWIGMLNGEVRRLLLHCERLSMKSVKDRVLQLINTEGQNGTYSATTGLKSLAGELGITHEALYRTLALLENEKIIHRADRVLSLVRA
;
A
#
# COMPACT_ATOMS: atom_id res chain seq x y z
N MET A 1 -1.04 1.01 -11.75
CA MET A 1 -1.28 0.49 -13.12
C MET A 1 -2.26 -0.65 -13.02
N SER A 2 -3.23 -0.78 -13.94
CA SER A 2 -4.17 -1.91 -13.88
C SER A 2 -3.66 -3.06 -14.76
N GLU A 3 -2.77 -3.86 -14.20
CA GLU A 3 -2.13 -5.02 -14.85
C GLU A 3 -3.15 -6.09 -15.25
N ALA A 4 -4.26 -6.16 -14.52
CA ALA A 4 -5.37 -7.08 -14.79
C ALA A 4 -5.98 -6.89 -16.19
N SER A 5 -5.70 -5.76 -16.85
CA SER A 5 -6.26 -5.43 -18.18
C SER A 5 -5.43 -5.94 -19.34
N LEU A 6 -4.25 -6.53 -19.14
CA LEU A 6 -3.39 -6.97 -20.24
C LEU A 6 -4.05 -8.03 -21.13
N LYS A 7 -4.94 -8.86 -20.57
CA LYS A 7 -5.69 -9.90 -21.29
C LYS A 7 -7.20 -9.70 -21.27
N ALA A 8 -7.70 -8.69 -20.57
CA ALA A 8 -9.12 -8.42 -20.44
C ALA A 8 -9.57 -7.43 -21.52
N ALA A 9 -10.75 -7.66 -22.11
CA ALA A 9 -11.33 -6.73 -23.10
C ALA A 9 -11.77 -5.38 -22.49
N LYS A 10 -11.98 -5.34 -21.18
CA LYS A 10 -12.41 -4.15 -20.42
C LYS A 10 -11.75 -4.11 -19.06
N TYR A 11 -11.54 -2.89 -18.53
CA TYR A 11 -11.17 -2.70 -17.13
C TYR A 11 -12.32 -3.16 -16.23
N HIS A 12 -11.99 -3.77 -15.10
CA HIS A 12 -12.98 -4.25 -14.13
C HIS A 12 -13.36 -3.17 -13.10
N CYS A 13 -12.63 -2.05 -13.07
CA CYS A 13 -12.88 -0.91 -12.18
C CYS A 13 -12.41 0.40 -12.83
N ASP A 14 -12.88 1.51 -12.27
CA ASP A 14 -12.39 2.83 -12.63
C ASP A 14 -11.10 3.15 -11.84
N ALA A 15 -10.27 4.01 -12.43
CA ALA A 15 -9.09 4.58 -11.76
C ALA A 15 -9.34 6.06 -11.51
N LEU A 16 -9.29 6.48 -10.24
CA LEU A 16 -9.47 7.87 -9.81
C LEU A 16 -8.16 8.43 -9.26
N ALA A 17 -7.70 9.55 -9.82
CA ALA A 17 -6.58 10.30 -9.25
C ALA A 17 -7.07 11.07 -8.02
N ILE A 18 -6.49 10.80 -6.85
CA ILE A 18 -6.82 11.46 -5.56
C ILE A 18 -5.87 12.61 -5.23
N ILE A 19 -4.80 12.76 -6.00
CA ILE A 19 -3.84 13.86 -5.99
C ILE A 19 -3.45 14.20 -7.43
N ASP A 20 -2.84 15.34 -7.67
CA ASP A 20 -2.29 15.69 -8.97
C ASP A 20 -1.33 14.61 -9.44
N THR A 21 -1.64 14.01 -10.60
CA THR A 21 -0.96 12.80 -11.08
C THR A 21 -0.65 12.91 -12.56
N THR A 22 0.58 12.59 -12.93
CA THR A 22 0.97 12.39 -14.33
C THR A 22 0.90 10.90 -14.67
N VAL A 23 0.22 10.55 -15.75
CA VAL A 23 0.07 9.17 -16.22
C VAL A 23 0.68 8.97 -17.59
N LEU A 24 1.28 7.81 -17.81
CA LEU A 24 1.73 7.34 -19.10
C LEU A 24 0.71 6.32 -19.64
N LYS A 25 0.13 6.62 -20.81
CA LYS A 25 -0.77 5.72 -21.50
C LYS A 25 -0.01 4.91 -22.54
N ILE A 26 0.06 3.60 -22.36
CA ILE A 26 0.76 2.67 -23.25
C ILE A 26 -0.28 1.77 -23.90
N PRO A 27 -0.32 1.65 -25.27
CA PRO A 27 -1.18 0.69 -25.94
C PRO A 27 -0.84 -0.75 -25.54
N ILE A 28 -1.84 -1.55 -25.21
CA ILE A 28 -1.66 -2.95 -24.81
C ILE A 28 -0.86 -3.77 -25.84
N PRO A 29 -1.14 -3.67 -27.16
CA PRO A 29 -0.35 -4.41 -28.17
C PRO A 29 1.14 -4.04 -28.14
N ALA A 30 1.48 -2.77 -28.00
CA ALA A 30 2.88 -2.33 -27.92
C ALA A 30 3.58 -2.85 -26.67
N PHE A 31 2.88 -2.84 -25.53
CA PHE A 31 3.39 -3.37 -24.28
C PHE A 31 3.60 -4.89 -24.35
N SER A 32 2.64 -5.64 -24.90
CA SER A 32 2.76 -7.10 -25.08
C SER A 32 3.92 -7.45 -26.01
N ALA A 33 4.06 -6.75 -27.13
CA ALA A 33 5.17 -6.97 -28.06
C ALA A 33 6.53 -6.72 -27.39
N GLU A 34 6.64 -5.77 -26.47
CA GLU A 34 7.86 -5.51 -25.73
C GLU A 34 8.17 -6.62 -24.72
N LEU A 35 7.14 -7.16 -24.04
CA LEU A 35 7.32 -8.32 -23.15
C LEU A 35 7.84 -9.56 -23.90
N ASP A 36 7.37 -9.77 -25.15
CA ASP A 36 7.81 -10.90 -25.98
C ASP A 36 9.22 -10.67 -26.55
N ARG A 37 9.59 -9.43 -26.83
CA ARG A 37 10.85 -9.05 -27.49
C ARG A 37 12.03 -8.99 -26.51
N ASP A 38 11.81 -8.46 -25.29
CA ASP A 38 12.87 -8.23 -24.30
C ASP A 38 12.66 -9.06 -23.02
N PRO A 39 13.36 -10.22 -22.91
CA PRO A 39 13.27 -11.05 -21.71
C PRO A 39 13.70 -10.33 -20.42
N ALA A 40 14.60 -9.35 -20.50
CA ALA A 40 15.03 -8.58 -19.34
C ALA A 40 13.90 -7.62 -18.88
N PHE A 41 13.18 -7.03 -19.83
CA PHE A 41 11.97 -6.24 -19.53
C PHE A 41 10.88 -7.12 -18.90
N ALA A 42 10.62 -8.30 -19.49
CA ALA A 42 9.65 -9.25 -18.96
C ALA A 42 10.01 -9.69 -17.52
N SER A 43 11.27 -9.97 -17.25
CA SER A 43 11.76 -10.33 -15.91
C SER A 43 11.54 -9.20 -14.90
N ARG A 44 11.81 -7.95 -15.26
CA ARG A 44 11.53 -6.78 -14.39
C ARG A 44 10.04 -6.62 -14.13
N TRP A 45 9.22 -6.83 -15.16
CA TRP A 45 7.76 -6.79 -15.04
C TRP A 45 7.23 -7.87 -14.08
N ILE A 46 7.70 -9.11 -14.21
CA ILE A 46 7.37 -10.21 -13.29
C ILE A 46 7.81 -9.88 -11.87
N GLY A 47 9.00 -9.33 -11.69
CA GLY A 47 9.50 -8.89 -10.37
C GLY A 47 8.59 -7.83 -9.73
N MET A 48 8.13 -6.87 -10.52
CA MET A 48 7.16 -5.86 -10.07
C MET A 48 5.82 -6.51 -9.66
N LEU A 49 5.27 -7.41 -10.47
CA LEU A 49 4.02 -8.12 -10.16
C LEU A 49 4.15 -8.96 -8.88
N ASN A 50 5.28 -9.65 -8.68
CA ASN A 50 5.55 -10.39 -7.45
C ASN A 50 5.56 -9.47 -6.22
N GLY A 51 6.14 -8.27 -6.36
CA GLY A 51 6.10 -7.24 -5.32
C GLY A 51 4.66 -6.83 -4.97
N GLU A 52 3.81 -6.59 -5.98
CA GLU A 52 2.40 -6.25 -5.80
C GLU A 52 1.60 -7.39 -5.15
N VAL A 53 1.80 -8.63 -5.60
CA VAL A 53 1.15 -9.80 -4.96
C VAL A 53 1.53 -9.90 -3.49
N ARG A 54 2.84 -9.75 -3.17
CA ARG A 54 3.29 -9.76 -1.78
C ARG A 54 2.65 -8.65 -0.95
N ARG A 55 2.56 -7.43 -1.49
CA ARG A 55 1.90 -6.30 -0.83
C ARG A 55 0.42 -6.60 -0.55
N LEU A 56 -0.30 -7.17 -1.52
CA LEU A 56 -1.70 -7.55 -1.36
C LEU A 56 -1.88 -8.65 -0.31
N LEU A 57 -1.01 -9.65 -0.27
CA LEU A 57 -1.02 -10.70 0.75
C LEU A 57 -0.84 -10.12 2.16
N LEU A 58 0.15 -9.23 2.36
CA LEU A 58 0.36 -8.55 3.63
C LEU A 58 -0.83 -7.68 4.04
N HIS A 59 -1.48 -7.04 3.06
CA HIS A 59 -2.70 -6.27 3.30
C HIS A 59 -3.87 -7.18 3.74
N CYS A 60 -4.10 -8.30 3.07
CA CYS A 60 -5.11 -9.28 3.46
C CYS A 60 -4.84 -9.84 4.86
N GLU A 61 -3.59 -10.19 5.17
CA GLU A 61 -3.17 -10.64 6.49
C GLU A 61 -3.49 -9.57 7.55
N ARG A 62 -3.13 -8.32 7.29
CA ARG A 62 -3.43 -7.18 8.16
C ARG A 62 -4.92 -7.05 8.44
N LEU A 63 -5.76 -7.13 7.42
CA LEU A 63 -7.23 -7.04 7.58
C LEU A 63 -7.80 -8.22 8.37
N SER A 64 -7.15 -9.38 8.37
CA SER A 64 -7.57 -10.55 9.16
C SER A 64 -7.25 -10.42 10.65
N MET A 65 -6.34 -9.53 11.05
CA MET A 65 -5.98 -9.31 12.45
C MET A 65 -7.16 -8.73 13.22
N LYS A 66 -7.45 -9.25 14.42
CA LYS A 66 -8.56 -8.77 15.25
C LYS A 66 -8.25 -7.43 15.91
N SER A 67 -6.98 -7.20 16.27
CA SER A 67 -6.53 -6.00 16.99
C SER A 67 -6.16 -4.87 16.01
N VAL A 68 -6.75 -3.70 16.18
CA VAL A 68 -6.36 -2.49 15.45
C VAL A 68 -4.90 -2.11 15.73
N LYS A 69 -4.46 -2.30 16.98
CA LYS A 69 -3.07 -2.10 17.40
C LYS A 69 -2.11 -2.94 16.54
N ASP A 70 -2.41 -4.23 16.38
CA ASP A 70 -1.57 -5.15 15.60
C ASP A 70 -1.56 -4.77 14.12
N ARG A 71 -2.71 -4.33 13.56
CA ARG A 71 -2.78 -3.82 12.18
C ARG A 71 -1.86 -2.62 11.97
N VAL A 72 -1.85 -1.66 12.89
CA VAL A 72 -0.99 -0.47 12.83
C VAL A 72 0.49 -0.88 12.93
N LEU A 73 0.84 -1.73 13.88
CA LEU A 73 2.23 -2.18 14.07
C LEU A 73 2.73 -3.01 12.87
N GLN A 74 1.90 -3.90 12.35
CA GLN A 74 2.23 -4.68 11.15
C GLN A 74 2.45 -3.75 9.95
N LEU A 75 1.60 -2.73 9.74
CA LEU A 75 1.77 -1.74 8.68
C LEU A 75 3.13 -1.04 8.78
N ILE A 76 3.48 -0.51 9.96
CA ILE A 76 4.75 0.19 10.17
C ILE A 76 5.95 -0.75 9.89
N ASN A 77 5.85 -2.01 10.31
CA ASN A 77 6.91 -3.00 10.11
C ASN A 77 7.06 -3.46 8.66
N THR A 78 5.96 -3.59 7.91
CA THR A 78 5.97 -4.18 6.56
C THR A 78 6.08 -3.15 5.44
N GLU A 79 5.54 -1.96 5.63
CA GLU A 79 5.49 -0.89 4.62
C GLU A 79 6.30 0.35 5.03
N GLY A 80 6.69 0.44 6.31
CA GLY A 80 7.58 1.49 6.79
C GLY A 80 9.04 1.25 6.39
N GLN A 81 9.82 2.33 6.38
CA GLN A 81 11.27 2.27 6.20
C GLN A 81 11.95 2.53 7.54
N ASN A 82 12.84 1.62 7.97
CA ASN A 82 13.54 1.73 9.26
C ASN A 82 12.62 1.94 10.47
N GLY A 83 11.44 1.29 10.46
CA GLY A 83 10.45 1.45 11.53
C GLY A 83 9.65 2.76 11.47
N THR A 84 9.66 3.46 10.35
CA THR A 84 8.91 4.70 10.15
C THR A 84 8.00 4.57 8.94
N TYR A 85 6.72 4.87 9.10
CA TYR A 85 5.70 4.88 8.07
C TYR A 85 5.13 6.29 7.89
N SER A 86 4.99 6.74 6.65
CA SER A 86 4.40 8.04 6.31
C SER A 86 3.04 7.86 5.62
N ALA A 87 1.98 8.32 6.26
CA ALA A 87 0.62 8.32 5.70
C ALA A 87 0.46 9.47 4.69
N THR A 88 1.03 9.33 3.50
CA THR A 88 1.08 10.39 2.45
C THR A 88 -0.30 10.89 2.05
N THR A 89 -1.31 10.01 2.02
CA THR A 89 -2.72 10.34 1.70
C THR A 89 -3.51 10.81 2.93
N GLY A 90 -2.88 10.87 4.11
CA GLY A 90 -3.47 11.30 5.37
C GLY A 90 -4.10 10.17 6.20
N LEU A 91 -4.31 10.47 7.50
CA LEU A 91 -4.79 9.48 8.48
C LEU A 91 -6.23 9.00 8.21
N LYS A 92 -7.07 9.80 7.55
CA LYS A 92 -8.42 9.37 7.17
C LYS A 92 -8.37 8.27 6.11
N SER A 93 -7.52 8.42 5.11
CA SER A 93 -7.29 7.40 4.08
C SER A 93 -6.68 6.15 4.69
N LEU A 94 -5.72 6.32 5.59
CA LEU A 94 -5.10 5.21 6.33
C LEU A 94 -6.12 4.41 7.15
N ALA A 95 -7.08 5.06 7.80
CA ALA A 95 -8.15 4.38 8.53
C ALA A 95 -8.97 3.47 7.59
N GLY A 96 -9.34 3.97 6.41
CA GLY A 96 -10.01 3.16 5.37
C GLY A 96 -9.17 1.98 4.91
N GLU A 97 -7.87 2.18 4.69
CA GLU A 97 -6.93 1.11 4.32
C GLU A 97 -6.81 0.03 5.41
N LEU A 98 -6.84 0.42 6.68
CA LEU A 98 -6.83 -0.50 7.82
C LEU A 98 -8.21 -1.14 8.09
N GLY A 99 -9.26 -0.77 7.34
CA GLY A 99 -10.61 -1.29 7.53
C GLY A 99 -11.24 -0.86 8.86
N ILE A 100 -10.97 0.35 9.33
CA ILE A 100 -11.45 0.88 10.63
C ILE A 100 -11.98 2.30 10.48
N THR A 101 -12.71 2.76 11.50
CA THR A 101 -13.12 4.17 11.56
C THR A 101 -11.95 5.09 11.90
N HIS A 102 -12.08 6.36 11.52
CA HIS A 102 -11.08 7.39 11.83
C HIS A 102 -10.88 7.56 13.35
N GLU A 103 -11.99 7.52 14.13
CA GLU A 103 -11.95 7.60 15.59
C GLU A 103 -11.21 6.40 16.21
N ALA A 104 -11.45 5.19 15.68
CA ALA A 104 -10.77 3.98 16.15
C ALA A 104 -9.26 4.07 15.89
N LEU A 105 -8.85 4.59 14.72
CA LEU A 105 -7.44 4.83 14.44
C LEU A 105 -6.83 5.82 15.42
N TYR A 106 -7.43 7.00 15.61
CA TYR A 106 -6.90 8.02 16.50
C TYR A 106 -6.77 7.53 17.94
N ARG A 107 -7.78 6.83 18.45
CA ARG A 107 -7.74 6.23 19.78
C ARG A 107 -6.61 5.21 19.92
N THR A 108 -6.40 4.39 18.87
CA THR A 108 -5.31 3.40 18.87
C THR A 108 -3.94 4.06 18.81
N LEU A 109 -3.78 5.10 17.98
CA LEU A 109 -2.52 5.84 17.91
C LEU A 109 -2.20 6.50 19.25
N ALA A 110 -3.18 7.16 19.90
CA ALA A 110 -2.99 7.75 21.21
C ALA A 110 -2.59 6.71 22.28
N LEU A 111 -3.19 5.52 22.26
CA LEU A 111 -2.82 4.41 23.13
C LEU A 111 -1.36 3.98 22.89
N LEU A 112 -0.97 3.78 21.63
CA LEU A 112 0.40 3.38 21.26
C LEU A 112 1.45 4.43 21.63
N GLU A 113 1.11 5.72 21.55
CA GLU A 113 1.95 6.83 22.00
C GLU A 113 2.10 6.85 23.53
N ASN A 114 0.99 6.68 24.27
CA ASN A 114 1.01 6.60 25.74
C ASN A 114 1.82 5.40 26.23
N GLU A 115 1.75 4.27 25.55
CA GLU A 115 2.55 3.07 25.84
C GLU A 115 4.00 3.19 25.37
N LYS A 116 4.40 4.32 24.76
CA LYS A 116 5.74 4.57 24.20
C LYS A 116 6.17 3.52 23.17
N ILE A 117 5.23 2.94 22.45
CA ILE A 117 5.48 1.97 21.38
C ILE A 117 5.76 2.68 20.06
N ILE A 118 5.03 3.79 19.81
CA ILE A 118 5.25 4.64 18.66
C ILE A 118 5.45 6.10 19.08
N HIS A 119 6.07 6.86 18.20
CA HIS A 119 6.04 8.31 18.17
C HIS A 119 5.30 8.77 16.91
N ARG A 120 4.41 9.76 17.05
CA ARG A 120 3.67 10.34 15.95
C ARG A 120 4.05 11.81 15.77
N ALA A 121 4.43 12.18 14.56
CA ALA A 121 4.65 13.56 14.14
C ALA A 121 3.80 13.83 12.90
N ASP A 122 2.70 14.57 13.03
CA ASP A 122 1.70 14.81 11.98
C ASP A 122 1.21 13.49 11.35
N ARG A 123 1.70 13.17 10.14
CA ARG A 123 1.33 11.98 9.36
C ARG A 123 2.38 10.86 9.41
N VAL A 124 3.42 11.06 10.17
CA VAL A 124 4.54 10.11 10.31
C VAL A 124 4.38 9.32 11.61
N LEU A 125 4.42 8.01 11.49
CA LEU A 125 4.35 7.05 12.59
C LEU A 125 5.70 6.34 12.68
N SER A 126 6.39 6.43 13.80
CA SER A 126 7.70 5.80 14.01
C SER A 126 7.68 4.88 15.22
N LEU A 127 8.22 3.67 15.09
CA LEU A 127 8.42 2.77 16.22
C LEU A 127 9.47 3.36 17.17
N VAL A 128 9.19 3.37 18.46
CA VAL A 128 10.19 3.70 19.47
C VAL A 128 11.14 2.51 19.58
N ARG A 129 12.41 2.73 19.25
CA ARG A 129 13.44 1.70 19.45
C ARG A 129 13.76 1.61 20.94
N ALA A 130 13.71 0.39 21.47
CA ALA A 130 14.21 0.08 22.80
C ALA A 130 15.72 0.25 22.88
#